data_91d1d327a1aac2ed44465faffda28a47
#
_entry.id   91d1d327a1aac2ed44465faffda28a47
#
_cell.length_a   1.000
_cell.length_b   1.000
_cell.length_c   1.000
_cell.angle_alpha   90.00
_cell.angle_beta   90.00
_cell.angle_gamma   90.00
#
_symmetry.space_group_name_H-M   'P 1'
#
loop_
_entity.id
_entity.type
_entity.pdbx_description
1 polymer ?
#
loop_
_entity_poly.entity_id
_entity_poly.type
_entity_poly.pdbx_seq_one_letter_code
_entity_poly.pdbx_strand_id
1 'polypeptide(L)'
;MEPIHQSVLPEAVLEHLAPTDPTGLIVDATAGEGGHAKLFLEHFPHIRLVALDADPVMLRRARQRLAGFADRVEFRAVWFDDYFGRGVRDSMPHRILLDLGVSMFHFRGANRGFSLTEEGALDMRLSPDVETSARDLVNQTSESDLADIIYRYGEERLSRRIARAIVRAREEAVIEDSATLAEIVRRAVPKEQRYRRIHPATRTFQALRIAVNDELGRLERALEMAGEALPEGGRIGVISFHSLEDRIVKRFFMDKERGPEATAGLPGSDTGFRRVTRKPVVPSKAEIAENSAARSAKFRVLERVSA
;
A
#
# COMPACT_ATOMS: atom_id res chain seq x y z
N MET A 1 15.42 22.41 -1.32
CA MET A 1 14.06 21.87 -1.07
C MET A 1 14.08 20.43 -1.51
N GLU A 2 13.83 19.48 -0.61
CA GLU A 2 13.63 18.09 -1.00
C GLU A 2 12.43 18.00 -1.95
N PRO A 3 12.47 17.12 -2.97
CA PRO A 3 11.36 16.97 -3.89
C PRO A 3 10.12 16.52 -3.11
N ILE A 4 9.09 17.33 -3.13
CA ILE A 4 7.79 17.02 -2.52
C ILE A 4 7.24 15.81 -3.26
N HIS A 5 6.86 14.77 -2.52
CA HIS A 5 6.23 13.58 -3.09
C HIS A 5 4.99 14.01 -3.88
N GLN A 6 4.97 13.71 -5.19
CA GLN A 6 3.85 13.98 -6.07
C GLN A 6 2.83 12.85 -5.95
N SER A 7 1.57 13.20 -5.69
CA SER A 7 0.47 12.24 -5.62
C SER A 7 0.31 11.50 -6.95
N VAL A 8 -0.04 10.21 -6.88
CA VAL A 8 -0.26 9.36 -8.04
C VAL A 8 -1.73 9.44 -8.47
N LEU A 9 -1.98 9.56 -9.78
CA LEU A 9 -3.33 9.64 -10.37
C LEU A 9 -4.22 10.73 -9.73
N PRO A 10 -3.71 11.96 -9.50
CA PRO A 10 -4.42 12.97 -8.73
C PRO A 10 -5.77 13.35 -9.34
N GLU A 11 -5.84 13.51 -10.66
CA GLU A 11 -7.07 13.86 -11.36
C GLU A 11 -8.13 12.74 -11.26
N ALA A 12 -7.71 11.49 -11.46
CA ALA A 12 -8.61 10.36 -11.37
C ALA A 12 -9.15 10.16 -9.94
N VAL A 13 -8.30 10.39 -8.92
CA VAL A 13 -8.71 10.34 -7.52
C VAL A 13 -9.75 11.42 -7.23
N LEU A 14 -9.51 12.66 -7.63
CA LEU A 14 -10.46 13.76 -7.44
C LEU A 14 -11.79 13.51 -8.17
N GLU A 15 -11.74 13.03 -9.42
CA GLU A 15 -12.94 12.73 -10.21
C GLU A 15 -13.80 11.64 -9.58
N HIS A 16 -13.18 10.50 -9.25
CA HIS A 16 -13.93 9.34 -8.78
C HIS A 16 -14.29 9.39 -7.30
N LEU A 17 -13.53 10.13 -6.49
CA LEU A 17 -13.78 10.30 -5.05
C LEU A 17 -14.29 11.70 -4.69
N ALA A 18 -14.83 12.45 -5.65
CA ALA A 18 -15.57 13.68 -5.36
C ALA A 18 -16.72 13.37 -4.37
N PRO A 19 -16.82 14.12 -3.25
CA PRO A 19 -17.90 13.92 -2.30
C PRO A 19 -19.25 14.36 -2.92
N THR A 20 -20.29 13.59 -2.67
CA THR A 20 -21.66 13.97 -3.05
C THR A 20 -22.27 14.96 -2.05
N ASP A 21 -21.88 14.85 -0.78
CA ASP A 21 -22.16 15.83 0.27
C ASP A 21 -20.95 16.76 0.42
N PRO A 22 -21.09 18.05 0.20
CA PRO A 22 -20.00 19.01 0.33
C PRO A 22 -19.37 19.05 1.74
N THR A 23 -20.12 18.63 2.78
CA THR A 23 -19.64 18.55 4.17
C THR A 23 -19.22 17.14 4.58
N GLY A 24 -19.17 16.21 3.64
CA GLY A 24 -18.90 14.79 3.88
C GLY A 24 -17.52 14.50 4.44
N LEU A 25 -17.41 13.36 5.11
CA LEU A 25 -16.14 12.87 5.64
C LEU A 25 -15.39 12.09 4.57
N ILE A 26 -14.11 12.43 4.38
CA ILE A 26 -13.14 11.66 3.59
C ILE A 26 -12.13 11.02 4.54
N VAL A 27 -11.82 9.74 4.33
CA VAL A 27 -10.71 9.06 5.01
C VAL A 27 -9.60 8.80 3.99
N ASP A 28 -8.46 9.46 4.18
CA ASP A 28 -7.20 9.09 3.52
C ASP A 28 -6.50 8.07 4.43
N ALA A 29 -6.65 6.80 4.08
CA ALA A 29 -6.24 5.68 4.93
C ALA A 29 -4.72 5.39 4.86
N THR A 30 -4.00 6.07 3.97
CA THR A 30 -2.57 5.93 3.72
C THR A 30 -1.98 7.30 3.41
N ALA A 31 -2.16 8.24 4.33
CA ALA A 31 -1.92 9.66 4.09
C ALA A 31 -0.49 10.01 3.70
N GLY A 32 0.50 9.23 4.15
CA GLY A 32 1.90 9.48 3.89
C GLY A 32 2.30 10.91 4.29
N GLU A 33 2.83 11.67 3.34
CA GLU A 33 3.16 13.09 3.52
C GLU A 33 1.96 14.04 3.26
N GLY A 34 0.74 13.52 3.15
CA GLY A 34 -0.48 14.33 2.98
C GLY A 34 -0.73 14.82 1.55
N GLY A 35 -0.22 14.13 0.54
CA GLY A 35 -0.37 14.55 -0.85
C GLY A 35 -1.82 14.57 -1.33
N HIS A 36 -2.50 13.44 -1.28
CA HIS A 36 -3.91 13.29 -1.64
C HIS A 36 -4.83 14.05 -0.67
N ALA A 37 -4.52 14.01 0.63
CA ALA A 37 -5.25 14.77 1.62
C ALA A 37 -5.28 16.28 1.28
N LYS A 38 -4.14 16.85 0.86
CA LYS A 38 -4.06 18.25 0.42
C LYS A 38 -4.94 18.52 -0.80
N LEU A 39 -4.89 17.64 -1.81
CA LEU A 39 -5.72 17.76 -3.02
C LEU A 39 -7.21 17.80 -2.68
N PHE A 40 -7.69 16.92 -1.80
CA PHE A 40 -9.08 16.93 -1.38
C PHE A 40 -9.47 18.22 -0.66
N LEU A 41 -8.64 18.70 0.27
CA LEU A 41 -8.92 19.89 1.06
C LEU A 41 -8.90 21.20 0.25
N GLU A 42 -8.08 21.26 -0.80
CA GLU A 42 -8.01 22.38 -1.74
C GLU A 42 -9.22 22.40 -2.70
N HIS A 43 -9.65 21.23 -3.19
CA HIS A 43 -10.75 21.13 -4.15
C HIS A 43 -12.14 21.15 -3.50
N PHE A 44 -12.25 20.68 -2.27
CA PHE A 44 -13.52 20.58 -1.55
C PHE A 44 -13.46 21.36 -0.24
N PRO A 45 -13.89 22.65 -0.23
CA PRO A 45 -13.61 23.56 0.88
C PRO A 45 -14.36 23.26 2.18
N HIS A 46 -15.39 22.42 2.13
CA HIS A 46 -16.26 22.15 3.30
C HIS A 46 -16.14 20.74 3.84
N ILE A 47 -15.35 19.85 3.23
CA ILE A 47 -15.15 18.50 3.72
C ILE A 47 -14.38 18.48 5.04
N ARG A 48 -14.59 17.40 5.79
CA ARG A 48 -13.70 16.98 6.88
C ARG A 48 -12.87 15.79 6.41
N LEU A 49 -11.64 15.68 6.89
CA LEU A 49 -10.72 14.63 6.48
C LEU A 49 -10.08 13.96 7.71
N VAL A 50 -10.06 12.63 7.69
CA VAL A 50 -9.24 11.83 8.60
C VAL A 50 -8.06 11.30 7.80
N ALA A 51 -6.84 11.65 8.26
CA ALA A 51 -5.58 11.21 7.68
C ALA A 51 -4.96 10.13 8.57
N LEU A 52 -4.86 8.90 8.03
CA LEU A 52 -4.29 7.76 8.71
C LEU A 52 -2.91 7.44 8.14
N ASP A 53 -1.98 7.09 8.99
CA ASP A 53 -0.73 6.43 8.58
C ASP A 53 -0.18 5.62 9.75
N ALA A 54 0.40 4.45 9.45
CA ALA A 54 1.04 3.61 10.45
C ALA A 54 2.39 4.18 10.91
N ASP A 55 3.02 5.03 10.07
CA ASP A 55 4.29 5.68 10.37
C ASP A 55 4.07 7.07 10.99
N PRO A 56 4.37 7.27 12.29
CA PRO A 56 4.24 8.58 12.93
C PRO A 56 5.12 9.66 12.29
N VAL A 57 6.21 9.27 11.59
CA VAL A 57 7.08 10.22 10.89
C VAL A 57 6.34 10.81 9.70
N MET A 58 5.62 9.98 8.94
CA MET A 58 4.80 10.42 7.82
C MET A 58 3.72 11.39 8.27
N LEU A 59 3.01 11.09 9.35
CA LEU A 59 1.98 11.98 9.87
C LEU A 59 2.53 13.32 10.38
N ARG A 60 3.75 13.36 10.94
CA ARG A 60 4.38 14.65 11.27
C ARG A 60 4.61 15.52 10.03
N ARG A 61 5.05 14.90 8.92
CA ARG A 61 5.23 15.60 7.64
C ARG A 61 3.88 16.06 7.05
N ALA A 62 2.87 15.18 7.10
CA ALA A 62 1.51 15.52 6.69
C ALA A 62 0.95 16.70 7.49
N ARG A 63 1.11 16.73 8.82
CA ARG A 63 0.69 17.86 9.67
C ARG A 63 1.33 19.18 9.26
N GLN A 64 2.62 19.16 8.94
CA GLN A 64 3.32 20.37 8.46
C GLN A 64 2.78 20.82 7.10
N ARG A 65 2.56 19.88 6.16
CA ARG A 65 2.05 20.17 4.82
C ARG A 65 0.61 20.69 4.84
N LEU A 66 -0.20 20.18 5.77
CA LEU A 66 -1.63 20.50 5.89
C LEU A 66 -1.93 21.55 6.97
N ALA A 67 -0.93 22.28 7.45
CA ALA A 67 -1.10 23.25 8.53
C ALA A 67 -2.17 24.33 8.23
N GLY A 68 -2.34 24.72 6.96
CA GLY A 68 -3.40 25.66 6.53
C GLY A 68 -4.83 25.09 6.58
N PHE A 69 -5.00 23.80 6.89
CA PHE A 69 -6.29 23.10 6.94
C PHE A 69 -6.55 22.42 8.29
N ALA A 70 -5.82 22.82 9.34
CA ALA A 70 -5.79 22.14 10.63
C ALA A 70 -7.16 21.98 11.30
N ASP A 71 -8.09 22.87 11.03
CA ASP A 71 -9.48 22.86 11.52
C ASP A 71 -10.36 21.80 10.85
N ARG A 72 -9.94 21.24 9.71
CA ARG A 72 -10.68 20.28 8.90
C ARG A 72 -10.04 18.89 8.84
N VAL A 73 -8.84 18.70 9.45
CA VAL A 73 -8.09 17.45 9.37
C VAL A 73 -7.85 16.84 10.74
N GLU A 74 -8.26 15.60 10.90
CA GLU A 74 -7.87 14.76 12.03
C GLU A 74 -6.75 13.80 11.61
N PHE A 75 -5.69 13.67 12.43
CA PHE A 75 -4.56 12.79 12.14
C PHE A 75 -4.52 11.66 13.16
N ARG A 76 -4.43 10.42 12.67
CA ARG A 76 -4.34 9.22 13.52
C ARG A 76 -3.16 8.35 13.10
N ALA A 77 -2.23 8.13 14.05
CA ALA A 77 -1.13 7.18 13.87
C ALA A 77 -1.65 5.77 14.17
N VAL A 78 -2.13 5.08 13.14
CA VAL A 78 -2.76 3.77 13.26
C VAL A 78 -2.76 3.09 11.90
N TRP A 79 -2.71 1.77 11.88
CA TRP A 79 -2.95 1.00 10.68
C TRP A 79 -4.39 1.16 10.21
N PHE A 80 -4.61 1.17 8.90
CA PHE A 80 -5.94 1.34 8.32
C PHE A 80 -6.91 0.21 8.69
N ASP A 81 -6.44 -1.04 8.79
CA ASP A 81 -7.28 -2.16 9.24
C ASP A 81 -7.68 -2.03 10.73
N ASP A 82 -6.77 -1.59 11.58
CA ASP A 82 -7.07 -1.31 12.99
C ASP A 82 -8.06 -0.15 13.16
N TYR A 83 -7.97 0.88 12.30
CA TYR A 83 -8.91 2.00 12.31
C TYR A 83 -10.35 1.55 11.98
N PHE A 84 -10.51 0.83 10.88
CA PHE A 84 -11.83 0.32 10.50
C PHE A 84 -12.34 -0.78 11.44
N GLY A 85 -11.47 -1.61 11.99
CA GLY A 85 -11.81 -2.69 12.93
C GLY A 85 -12.33 -2.21 14.29
N ARG A 86 -11.94 -1.01 14.73
CA ARG A 86 -12.48 -0.39 15.97
C ARG A 86 -13.87 0.20 15.80
N GLY A 87 -14.39 0.14 14.59
CA GLY A 87 -15.62 0.79 14.17
C GLY A 87 -15.42 2.29 13.97
N VAL A 88 -15.96 2.80 12.89
CA VAL A 88 -16.00 4.26 12.62
C VAL A 88 -17.12 4.83 13.49
N ARG A 89 -16.79 5.23 14.73
CA ARG A 89 -17.79 5.50 15.78
C ARG A 89 -18.52 6.82 15.60
N ASP A 90 -17.89 7.82 14.99
CA ASP A 90 -18.43 9.19 15.07
C ASP A 90 -18.98 9.74 13.74
N SER A 91 -18.61 9.17 12.60
CA SER A 91 -19.14 9.59 11.29
C SER A 91 -18.80 8.54 10.24
N MET A 92 -19.79 8.10 9.46
CA MET A 92 -19.55 7.18 8.33
C MET A 92 -18.79 7.90 7.22
N PRO A 93 -17.64 7.38 6.73
CA PRO A 93 -16.90 8.01 5.65
C PRO A 93 -17.63 7.87 4.32
N HIS A 94 -17.87 8.99 3.64
CA HIS A 94 -18.46 8.97 2.30
C HIS A 94 -17.44 8.61 1.23
N ARG A 95 -16.16 8.85 1.51
CA ARG A 95 -15.05 8.54 0.61
C ARG A 95 -13.88 7.97 1.41
N ILE A 96 -13.34 6.88 0.92
CA ILE A 96 -12.14 6.22 1.49
C ILE A 96 -11.13 6.08 0.36
N LEU A 97 -9.90 6.55 0.59
CA LEU A 97 -8.76 6.33 -0.29
C LEU A 97 -7.74 5.45 0.42
N LEU A 98 -7.29 4.41 -0.26
CA LEU A 98 -6.10 3.65 0.07
C LEU A 98 -5.10 3.82 -1.10
N ASP A 99 -4.03 4.59 -0.88
CA ASP A 99 -2.88 4.70 -1.80
C ASP A 99 -1.79 3.76 -1.28
N LEU A 100 -1.81 2.50 -1.75
CA LEU A 100 -0.99 1.44 -1.20
C LEU A 100 0.50 1.62 -1.52
N GLY A 101 1.34 1.03 -0.71
CA GLY A 101 2.78 1.06 -0.90
C GLY A 101 3.49 1.99 0.07
N VAL A 102 4.73 2.34 -0.26
CA VAL A 102 5.62 3.12 0.60
C VAL A 102 6.00 4.44 -0.04
N SER A 103 6.03 5.51 0.75
CA SER A 103 6.50 6.81 0.28
C SER A 103 7.94 6.75 -0.21
N MET A 104 8.29 7.60 -1.18
CA MET A 104 9.68 7.81 -1.62
C MET A 104 10.62 8.21 -0.48
N PHE A 105 10.08 8.78 0.59
CA PHE A 105 10.84 9.08 1.81
C PHE A 105 11.41 7.81 2.46
N HIS A 106 10.64 6.71 2.49
CA HIS A 106 11.13 5.44 3.02
C HIS A 106 12.34 4.91 2.25
N PHE A 107 12.44 5.19 0.94
CA PHE A 107 13.57 4.78 0.12
C PHE A 107 14.80 5.69 0.26
N ARG A 108 14.63 7.00 0.51
CA ARG A 108 15.72 7.99 0.44
C ARG A 108 16.08 8.66 1.75
N GLY A 109 15.23 8.64 2.75
CA GLY A 109 15.43 9.46 3.95
C GLY A 109 15.29 8.72 5.27
N ALA A 110 14.72 7.51 5.27
CA ALA A 110 14.40 6.81 6.51
C ALA A 110 15.54 5.93 7.05
N ASN A 111 16.54 5.61 6.25
CA ASN A 111 17.65 4.69 6.58
C ASN A 111 17.20 3.35 7.20
N ARG A 112 15.98 2.88 6.79
CA ARG A 112 15.32 1.67 7.32
C ARG A 112 15.41 0.47 6.37
N GLY A 113 16.36 0.47 5.40
CA GLY A 113 16.65 -0.66 4.54
C GLY A 113 15.62 -0.94 3.43
N PHE A 114 14.79 0.02 3.05
CA PHE A 114 13.91 -0.10 1.88
C PHE A 114 14.67 0.03 0.56
N SER A 115 15.81 0.75 0.56
CA SER A 115 16.64 0.95 -0.63
C SER A 115 17.56 -0.24 -0.87
N LEU A 116 17.78 -0.56 -2.16
CA LEU A 116 18.72 -1.59 -2.60
C LEU A 116 20.16 -1.09 -2.71
N THR A 117 20.35 0.23 -2.71
CA THR A 117 21.63 0.88 -3.03
C THR A 117 22.17 1.74 -1.91
N GLU A 118 21.34 2.09 -0.94
CA GLU A 118 21.78 2.87 0.22
C GLU A 118 22.10 1.92 1.37
N GLU A 119 23.25 2.17 2.03
CA GLU A 119 23.59 1.49 3.26
C GLU A 119 22.61 1.92 4.35
N GLY A 120 21.79 0.99 4.82
CA GLY A 120 20.80 1.22 5.86
C GLY A 120 20.52 -0.03 6.65
N ALA A 121 20.14 0.12 7.90
CA ALA A 121 19.73 -1.00 8.75
C ALA A 121 18.62 -1.81 8.04
N LEU A 122 18.73 -3.12 8.04
CA LEU A 122 17.74 -4.00 7.40
C LEU A 122 16.47 -4.12 8.27
N ASP A 123 15.71 -3.03 8.37
CA ASP A 123 14.53 -2.92 9.24
C ASP A 123 13.23 -3.21 8.49
N MET A 124 12.87 -2.40 7.51
CA MET A 124 11.65 -2.44 6.70
C MET A 124 10.31 -2.30 7.46
N ARG A 125 10.30 -2.00 8.75
CA ARG A 125 9.07 -1.77 9.50
C ARG A 125 8.47 -0.40 9.15
N LEU A 126 7.17 -0.34 8.91
CA LEU A 126 6.43 0.89 8.65
C LEU A 126 5.87 1.52 9.94
N SER A 127 5.64 0.72 10.97
CA SER A 127 5.20 1.18 12.28
C SER A 127 6.15 0.71 13.37
N PRO A 128 6.35 1.51 14.44
CA PRO A 128 7.08 1.07 15.63
C PRO A 128 6.43 -0.10 16.37
N ASP A 129 5.13 -0.35 16.14
CA ASP A 129 4.40 -1.45 16.75
C ASP A 129 4.69 -2.81 16.09
N VAL A 130 5.38 -2.83 14.95
CA VAL A 130 5.83 -4.07 14.32
C VAL A 130 7.09 -4.56 15.04
N GLU A 131 7.00 -5.76 15.63
CA GLU A 131 8.08 -6.32 16.44
C GLU A 131 9.23 -6.86 15.57
N THR A 132 8.90 -7.62 14.50
CA THR A 132 9.86 -8.34 13.67
C THR A 132 10.35 -7.46 12.52
N SER A 133 11.65 -7.22 12.45
CA SER A 133 12.29 -6.51 11.35
C SER A 133 12.64 -7.44 10.17
N ALA A 134 13.01 -6.87 9.02
CA ALA A 134 13.54 -7.65 7.91
C ALA A 134 14.88 -8.34 8.27
N ARG A 135 15.69 -7.72 9.16
CA ARG A 135 16.89 -8.32 9.73
C ARG A 135 16.54 -9.61 10.49
N ASP A 136 15.51 -9.58 11.33
CA ASP A 136 15.09 -10.75 12.08
C ASP A 136 14.58 -11.86 11.14
N LEU A 137 13.77 -11.51 10.14
CA LEU A 137 13.29 -12.47 9.14
C LEU A 137 14.44 -13.18 8.43
N VAL A 138 15.43 -12.46 7.89
CA VAL A 138 16.51 -13.10 7.11
C VAL A 138 17.46 -13.89 7.99
N ASN A 139 17.66 -13.51 9.26
CA ASN A 139 18.59 -14.17 10.15
C ASN A 139 17.98 -15.32 10.96
N GLN A 140 16.65 -15.34 11.17
CA GLN A 140 16.02 -16.31 12.10
C GLN A 140 15.06 -17.28 11.41
N THR A 141 14.44 -16.89 10.28
CA THR A 141 13.45 -17.72 9.59
C THR A 141 14.10 -18.98 8.96
N SER A 142 13.40 -20.12 8.95
CA SER A 142 13.89 -21.33 8.29
C SER A 142 14.11 -21.14 6.78
N GLU A 143 14.98 -21.95 6.14
CA GLU A 143 15.20 -21.86 4.68
C GLU A 143 13.89 -22.06 3.92
N SER A 144 13.03 -23.00 4.34
CA SER A 144 11.76 -23.29 3.72
C SER A 144 10.79 -22.11 3.80
N ASP A 145 10.62 -21.55 5.00
CA ASP A 145 9.69 -20.45 5.22
C ASP A 145 10.16 -19.17 4.53
N LEU A 146 11.48 -18.90 4.54
CA LEU A 146 12.06 -17.79 3.81
C LEU A 146 11.85 -17.94 2.30
N ALA A 147 12.01 -19.15 1.76
CA ALA A 147 11.73 -19.42 0.35
C ALA A 147 10.25 -19.22 0.01
N ASP A 148 9.34 -19.61 0.91
CA ASP A 148 7.90 -19.42 0.75
C ASP A 148 7.51 -17.94 0.80
N ILE A 149 8.07 -17.15 1.72
CA ILE A 149 7.91 -15.68 1.77
C ILE A 149 8.32 -15.06 0.44
N ILE A 150 9.54 -15.37 -0.04
CA ILE A 150 10.08 -14.81 -1.28
C ILE A 150 9.25 -15.23 -2.50
N TYR A 151 8.74 -16.46 -2.52
CA TYR A 151 7.89 -16.94 -3.59
C TYR A 151 6.50 -16.27 -3.60
N ARG A 152 5.81 -16.30 -2.45
CA ARG A 152 4.42 -15.82 -2.34
C ARG A 152 4.31 -14.31 -2.49
N TYR A 153 5.18 -13.54 -1.83
CA TYR A 153 5.11 -12.09 -1.77
C TYR A 153 5.99 -11.39 -2.79
N GLY A 154 7.02 -12.07 -3.32
CA GLY A 154 7.86 -11.54 -4.38
C GLY A 154 7.50 -12.05 -5.78
N GLU A 155 6.65 -13.07 -5.90
CA GLU A 155 6.43 -13.81 -7.16
C GLU A 155 7.78 -14.22 -7.82
N GLU A 156 8.80 -14.55 -6.96
CA GLU A 156 10.16 -14.85 -7.39
C GLU A 156 10.36 -16.36 -7.55
N ARG A 157 10.57 -16.80 -8.78
CA ARG A 157 10.73 -18.24 -9.11
C ARG A 157 12.01 -18.87 -8.57
N LEU A 158 13.04 -18.05 -8.34
CA LEU A 158 14.32 -18.51 -7.79
C LEU A 158 14.34 -18.47 -6.25
N SER A 159 13.18 -18.36 -5.59
CA SER A 159 13.03 -18.19 -4.15
C SER A 159 13.83 -19.18 -3.32
N ARG A 160 13.77 -20.49 -3.64
CA ARG A 160 14.54 -21.54 -2.92
C ARG A 160 16.06 -21.33 -3.03
N ARG A 161 16.53 -20.91 -4.20
CA ARG A 161 17.95 -20.64 -4.43
C ARG A 161 18.41 -19.40 -3.68
N ILE A 162 17.58 -18.36 -3.64
CA ILE A 162 17.83 -17.13 -2.91
C ILE A 162 17.82 -17.40 -1.40
N ALA A 163 16.80 -18.08 -0.89
CA ALA A 163 16.71 -18.42 0.53
C ALA A 163 17.93 -19.23 1.00
N ARG A 164 18.35 -20.25 0.24
CA ARG A 164 19.57 -21.01 0.55
C ARG A 164 20.83 -20.12 0.58
N ALA A 165 20.96 -19.16 -0.33
CA ALA A 165 22.09 -18.25 -0.33
C ALA A 165 22.09 -17.33 0.89
N ILE A 166 20.91 -16.85 1.32
CA ILE A 166 20.75 -16.05 2.54
C ILE A 166 21.13 -16.87 3.77
N VAL A 167 20.59 -18.11 3.88
CA VAL A 167 20.88 -18.98 5.03
C VAL A 167 22.37 -19.29 5.15
N ARG A 168 23.04 -19.62 4.05
CA ARG A 168 24.51 -19.85 4.05
C ARG A 168 25.28 -18.60 4.46
N ALA A 169 24.87 -17.41 3.96
CA ALA A 169 25.56 -16.17 4.31
C ALA A 169 25.41 -15.82 5.80
N ARG A 170 24.23 -16.02 6.39
CA ARG A 170 24.02 -15.75 7.82
C ARG A 170 24.75 -16.73 8.76
N GLU A 171 25.07 -17.95 8.28
CA GLU A 171 25.92 -18.90 9.00
C GLU A 171 27.37 -18.40 9.15
N GLU A 172 27.84 -17.57 8.20
CA GLU A 172 29.17 -16.95 8.24
C GLU A 172 29.16 -15.65 9.04
N ALA A 173 28.18 -14.78 8.82
CA ALA A 173 28.01 -13.51 9.52
C ALA A 173 26.54 -13.05 9.48
N VAL A 174 26.09 -12.42 10.56
CA VAL A 174 24.75 -11.80 10.64
C VAL A 174 24.57 -10.78 9.52
N ILE A 175 23.45 -10.84 8.81
CA ILE A 175 23.10 -9.88 7.73
C ILE A 175 22.46 -8.65 8.39
N GLU A 176 23.22 -7.54 8.45
CA GLU A 176 22.82 -6.33 9.20
C GLU A 176 22.19 -5.26 8.32
N ASP A 177 22.55 -5.19 7.05
CA ASP A 177 22.21 -4.08 6.16
C ASP A 177 21.62 -4.52 4.82
N SER A 178 20.93 -3.59 4.17
CA SER A 178 20.24 -3.83 2.91
C SER A 178 21.19 -4.05 1.73
N ALA A 179 22.35 -3.41 1.69
CA ALA A 179 23.31 -3.55 0.58
C ALA A 179 23.93 -4.96 0.58
N THR A 180 24.29 -5.48 1.76
CA THR A 180 24.77 -6.85 1.94
C THR A 180 23.71 -7.86 1.47
N LEU A 181 22.45 -7.72 1.91
CA LEU A 181 21.38 -8.60 1.45
C LEU A 181 21.16 -8.52 -0.07
N ALA A 182 21.15 -7.31 -0.65
CA ALA A 182 20.98 -7.12 -2.09
C ALA A 182 22.09 -7.82 -2.89
N GLU A 183 23.33 -7.77 -2.40
CA GLU A 183 24.47 -8.44 -3.03
C GLU A 183 24.37 -9.98 -2.92
N ILE A 184 23.96 -10.52 -1.77
CA ILE A 184 23.70 -11.97 -1.60
C ILE A 184 22.69 -12.44 -2.63
N VAL A 185 21.54 -11.73 -2.75
CA VAL A 185 20.49 -12.05 -3.72
C VAL A 185 21.01 -11.94 -5.15
N ARG A 186 21.76 -10.88 -5.49
CA ARG A 186 22.35 -10.67 -6.80
C ARG A 186 23.29 -11.82 -7.20
N ARG A 187 24.10 -12.31 -6.26
CA ARG A 187 25.01 -13.46 -6.49
C ARG A 187 24.23 -14.77 -6.64
N ALA A 188 23.10 -14.90 -5.95
CA ALA A 188 22.27 -16.09 -6.01
C ALA A 188 21.58 -16.30 -7.37
N VAL A 189 21.30 -15.24 -8.14
CA VAL A 189 20.65 -15.37 -9.45
C VAL A 189 21.66 -15.68 -10.56
N PRO A 190 21.24 -16.32 -11.69
CA PRO A 190 22.08 -16.57 -12.86
C PRO A 190 22.72 -15.28 -13.40
N LYS A 191 23.93 -15.38 -13.95
CA LYS A 191 24.72 -14.23 -14.45
C LYS A 191 23.90 -13.38 -15.46
N GLU A 192 23.14 -14.02 -16.35
CA GLU A 192 22.33 -13.41 -17.39
C GLU A 192 21.19 -12.54 -16.82
N GLN A 193 20.80 -12.77 -15.58
CA GLN A 193 19.73 -12.03 -14.90
C GLN A 193 20.24 -10.90 -14.02
N ARG A 194 21.53 -10.85 -13.70
CA ARG A 194 22.13 -9.88 -12.75
C ARG A 194 22.12 -8.43 -13.27
N TYR A 195 22.13 -8.27 -14.60
CA TYR A 195 22.26 -6.97 -15.26
C TYR A 195 20.99 -6.55 -15.99
N ARG A 196 19.84 -7.11 -15.63
CA ARG A 196 18.55 -6.69 -16.15
C ARG A 196 18.20 -5.28 -15.66
N ARG A 197 17.30 -4.61 -16.41
CA ARG A 197 16.79 -3.27 -16.05
C ARG A 197 16.27 -3.17 -14.62
N ILE A 198 15.63 -4.23 -14.10
CA ILE A 198 15.14 -4.31 -12.72
C ILE A 198 16.19 -5.08 -11.91
N HIS A 199 16.61 -4.50 -10.79
CA HIS A 199 17.59 -5.13 -9.90
C HIS A 199 17.08 -6.50 -9.41
N PRO A 200 17.90 -7.56 -9.40
CA PRO A 200 17.47 -8.91 -9.03
C PRO A 200 16.86 -9.01 -7.63
N ALA A 201 17.32 -8.18 -6.69
CA ALA A 201 16.82 -8.19 -5.32
C ALA A 201 15.46 -7.50 -5.14
N THR A 202 14.93 -6.75 -6.14
CA THR A 202 13.69 -5.99 -6.01
C THR A 202 12.53 -6.84 -5.50
N ARG A 203 12.34 -8.04 -6.05
CA ARG A 203 11.26 -8.94 -5.65
C ARG A 203 11.45 -9.52 -4.25
N THR A 204 12.70 -9.82 -3.88
CA THR A 204 13.02 -10.29 -2.53
C THR A 204 12.76 -9.21 -1.49
N PHE A 205 13.15 -7.96 -1.77
CA PHE A 205 12.89 -6.82 -0.88
C PHE A 205 11.39 -6.53 -0.75
N GLN A 206 10.64 -6.56 -1.87
CA GLN A 206 9.17 -6.48 -1.83
C GLN A 206 8.58 -7.58 -0.94
N ALA A 207 9.04 -8.83 -1.09
CA ALA A 207 8.54 -9.96 -0.31
C ALA A 207 8.80 -9.79 1.19
N LEU A 208 10.00 -9.36 1.58
CA LEU A 208 10.35 -9.10 2.97
C LEU A 208 9.53 -7.95 3.55
N ARG A 209 9.37 -6.84 2.81
CA ARG A 209 8.55 -5.70 3.24
C ARG A 209 7.11 -6.10 3.51
N ILE A 210 6.50 -6.82 2.57
CA ILE A 210 5.14 -7.34 2.72
C ILE A 210 5.02 -8.25 3.94
N ALA A 211 6.00 -9.15 4.14
CA ALA A 211 5.99 -10.09 5.26
C ALA A 211 6.16 -9.38 6.62
N VAL A 212 7.10 -8.42 6.71
CA VAL A 212 7.36 -7.63 7.93
C VAL A 212 6.11 -6.88 8.38
N ASN A 213 5.38 -6.27 7.42
CA ASN A 213 4.27 -5.36 7.73
C ASN A 213 2.88 -6.01 7.59
N ASP A 214 2.79 -7.29 7.24
CA ASP A 214 1.52 -7.98 6.92
C ASP A 214 0.65 -7.19 5.91
N GLU A 215 1.29 -6.55 4.91
CA GLU A 215 0.62 -5.59 4.03
C GLU A 215 -0.62 -6.16 3.34
N LEU A 216 -0.53 -7.40 2.83
CA LEU A 216 -1.64 -8.04 2.12
C LEU A 216 -2.77 -8.48 3.06
N GLY A 217 -2.44 -9.04 4.23
CA GLY A 217 -3.44 -9.42 5.23
C GLY A 217 -4.19 -8.21 5.78
N ARG A 218 -3.46 -7.12 6.05
CA ARG A 218 -4.06 -5.83 6.46
C ARG A 218 -4.98 -5.26 5.38
N LEU A 219 -4.57 -5.34 4.11
CA LEU A 219 -5.40 -4.89 2.98
C LEU A 219 -6.72 -5.70 2.89
N GLU A 220 -6.65 -7.02 3.01
CA GLU A 220 -7.85 -7.88 2.98
C GLU A 220 -8.82 -7.52 4.11
N ARG A 221 -8.31 -7.42 5.36
CA ARG A 221 -9.13 -7.04 6.53
C ARG A 221 -9.74 -5.65 6.38
N ALA A 222 -8.93 -4.68 5.94
CA ALA A 222 -9.39 -3.30 5.78
C ALA A 222 -10.49 -3.17 4.72
N LEU A 223 -10.36 -3.85 3.59
CA LEU A 223 -11.38 -3.81 2.53
C LEU A 223 -12.72 -4.32 3.01
N GLU A 224 -12.75 -5.43 3.78
CA GLU A 224 -14.01 -5.95 4.35
C GLU A 224 -14.65 -4.94 5.31
N MET A 225 -13.89 -4.46 6.30
CA MET A 225 -14.40 -3.54 7.31
C MET A 225 -14.75 -2.16 6.74
N ALA A 226 -13.95 -1.64 5.80
CA ALA A 226 -14.25 -0.39 5.12
C ALA A 226 -15.49 -0.50 4.23
N GLY A 227 -15.70 -1.65 3.57
CA GLY A 227 -16.91 -1.91 2.79
C GLY A 227 -18.17 -1.89 3.65
N GLU A 228 -18.11 -2.45 4.85
CA GLU A 228 -19.23 -2.43 5.81
C GLU A 228 -19.52 -1.01 6.34
N ALA A 229 -18.46 -0.19 6.53
CA ALA A 229 -18.56 1.17 7.04
C ALA A 229 -19.06 2.20 6.02
N LEU A 230 -19.16 1.85 4.74
CA LEU A 230 -19.65 2.80 3.71
C LEU A 230 -21.13 3.05 3.83
N PRO A 231 -21.60 4.31 3.82
CA PRO A 231 -23.00 4.64 3.60
C PRO A 231 -23.39 4.42 2.13
N GLU A 232 -24.69 4.43 1.84
CA GLU A 232 -25.19 4.50 0.46
C GLU A 232 -24.59 5.71 -0.29
N GLY A 233 -24.17 5.49 -1.54
CA GLY A 233 -23.43 6.48 -2.34
C GLY A 233 -21.98 6.66 -1.90
N GLY A 234 -21.54 5.96 -0.86
CA GLY A 234 -20.15 5.94 -0.40
C GLY A 234 -19.22 5.21 -1.36
N ARG A 235 -17.94 5.63 -1.46
CA ARG A 235 -16.96 5.02 -2.36
C ARG A 235 -15.64 4.68 -1.66
N ILE A 236 -15.08 3.54 -2.04
CA ILE A 236 -13.69 3.16 -1.73
C ILE A 236 -12.90 3.23 -3.02
N GLY A 237 -11.82 4.03 -3.03
CA GLY A 237 -10.80 4.06 -4.07
C GLY A 237 -9.51 3.43 -3.57
N VAL A 238 -8.91 2.55 -4.37
CA VAL A 238 -7.64 1.90 -4.03
C VAL A 238 -6.67 2.04 -5.17
N ILE A 239 -5.48 2.61 -4.89
CA ILE A 239 -4.33 2.63 -5.79
C ILE A 239 -3.41 1.49 -5.36
N SER A 240 -3.11 0.57 -6.27
CA SER A 240 -2.18 -0.54 -6.06
C SER A 240 -0.97 -0.41 -6.98
N PHE A 241 0.21 -0.88 -6.53
CA PHE A 241 1.48 -0.75 -7.26
C PHE A 241 2.07 -2.08 -7.72
N HIS A 242 1.55 -3.20 -7.23
CA HIS A 242 1.97 -4.53 -7.69
C HIS A 242 0.81 -5.50 -7.86
N SER A 243 1.12 -6.63 -8.53
CA SER A 243 0.14 -7.63 -8.95
C SER A 243 -0.65 -8.27 -7.79
N LEU A 244 -0.03 -8.44 -6.63
CA LEU A 244 -0.67 -9.08 -5.47
C LEU A 244 -1.76 -8.16 -4.87
N GLU A 245 -1.45 -6.89 -4.67
CA GLU A 245 -2.42 -5.88 -4.23
C GLU A 245 -3.60 -5.78 -5.21
N ASP A 246 -3.30 -5.55 -6.51
CA ASP A 246 -4.34 -5.43 -7.55
C ASP A 246 -5.23 -6.66 -7.62
N ARG A 247 -4.68 -7.86 -7.38
CA ARG A 247 -5.43 -9.12 -7.35
C ARG A 247 -6.42 -9.17 -6.20
N ILE A 248 -6.01 -8.78 -5.00
CA ILE A 248 -6.86 -8.70 -3.80
C ILE A 248 -7.99 -7.70 -4.03
N VAL A 249 -7.66 -6.45 -4.40
CA VAL A 249 -8.63 -5.39 -4.63
C VAL A 249 -9.64 -5.77 -5.74
N LYS A 250 -9.12 -6.29 -6.87
CA LYS A 250 -9.98 -6.73 -7.98
C LYS A 250 -10.94 -7.82 -7.54
N ARG A 251 -10.45 -8.83 -6.82
CA ARG A 251 -11.26 -9.96 -6.36
C ARG A 251 -12.33 -9.47 -5.39
N PHE A 252 -11.94 -8.72 -4.37
CA PHE A 252 -12.87 -8.17 -3.39
C PHE A 252 -13.98 -7.33 -4.04
N PHE A 253 -13.64 -6.41 -4.96
CA PHE A 253 -14.64 -5.58 -5.66
C PHE A 253 -15.55 -6.40 -6.56
N MET A 254 -15.03 -7.46 -7.18
CA MET A 254 -15.86 -8.37 -7.99
C MET A 254 -16.80 -9.19 -7.13
N ASP A 255 -16.35 -9.69 -6.00
CA ASP A 255 -17.14 -10.53 -5.10
C ASP A 255 -18.25 -9.68 -4.43
N LYS A 256 -17.93 -8.44 -4.01
CA LYS A 256 -18.95 -7.50 -3.48
C LYS A 256 -20.02 -7.15 -4.52
N GLU A 257 -19.66 -6.88 -5.78
CA GLU A 257 -20.63 -6.56 -6.84
C GLU A 257 -21.49 -7.78 -7.23
N ARG A 258 -20.94 -9.00 -7.20
CA ARG A 258 -21.64 -10.22 -7.65
C ARG A 258 -22.46 -10.90 -6.59
N GLY A 259 -22.04 -10.76 -5.34
CA GLY A 259 -22.62 -11.47 -4.21
C GLY A 259 -22.20 -12.94 -4.12
N PRO A 260 -22.48 -13.59 -2.98
CA PRO A 260 -22.10 -14.96 -2.72
C PRO A 260 -22.80 -15.95 -3.66
N GLU A 261 -24.03 -15.68 -4.07
CA GLU A 261 -24.82 -16.54 -4.95
C GLU A 261 -24.22 -16.63 -6.36
N ALA A 262 -23.80 -15.52 -6.95
CA ALA A 262 -23.15 -15.51 -8.26
C ALA A 262 -21.76 -16.16 -8.21
N THR A 263 -21.07 -16.07 -7.08
CA THR A 263 -19.79 -16.76 -6.85
C THR A 263 -19.99 -18.28 -6.77
N ALA A 264 -21.16 -18.73 -6.31
CA ALA A 264 -21.58 -20.14 -6.30
C ALA A 264 -22.19 -20.61 -7.64
N GLY A 265 -22.24 -19.75 -8.68
CA GLY A 265 -22.78 -20.10 -9.99
C GLY A 265 -24.31 -19.93 -10.10
N LEU A 266 -24.94 -19.30 -9.12
CA LEU A 266 -26.36 -18.95 -9.11
C LEU A 266 -26.59 -17.54 -9.69
N PRO A 267 -27.82 -17.16 -10.11
CA PRO A 267 -28.12 -15.78 -10.48
C PRO A 267 -27.79 -14.84 -9.32
N GLY A 268 -26.98 -13.80 -9.58
CA GLY A 268 -26.57 -12.86 -8.55
C GLY A 268 -27.75 -12.08 -7.98
N SER A 269 -27.76 -11.89 -6.65
CA SER A 269 -28.64 -10.96 -5.97
C SER A 269 -28.10 -9.52 -6.08
N ASP A 270 -28.98 -8.53 -5.92
CA ASP A 270 -28.54 -7.16 -5.72
C ASP A 270 -27.76 -7.09 -4.39
N THR A 271 -26.48 -6.77 -4.47
CA THR A 271 -25.57 -6.79 -3.31
C THR A 271 -25.42 -5.44 -2.65
N GLY A 272 -26.04 -4.39 -3.22
CA GLY A 272 -25.84 -3.02 -2.79
C GLY A 272 -24.43 -2.49 -3.11
N PHE A 273 -23.68 -3.10 -4.04
CA PHE A 273 -22.38 -2.64 -4.47
C PHE A 273 -22.22 -2.63 -5.98
N ARG A 274 -21.48 -1.64 -6.49
CA ARG A 274 -21.17 -1.46 -7.92
C ARG A 274 -19.71 -1.08 -8.12
N ARG A 275 -19.01 -1.75 -9.04
CA ARG A 275 -17.69 -1.30 -9.49
C ARG A 275 -17.83 -0.09 -10.41
N VAL A 276 -17.39 1.06 -9.95
CA VAL A 276 -17.34 2.30 -10.76
C VAL A 276 -16.32 2.13 -11.88
N THR A 277 -15.18 1.52 -11.57
CA THR A 277 -14.13 1.22 -12.54
C THR A 277 -14.07 -0.28 -12.84
N ARG A 278 -14.64 -0.73 -13.95
CA ARG A 278 -14.56 -2.15 -14.38
C ARG A 278 -13.13 -2.55 -14.77
N LYS A 279 -12.41 -1.63 -15.45
CA LYS A 279 -10.95 -1.71 -15.70
C LYS A 279 -10.26 -0.72 -14.76
N PRO A 280 -9.02 -0.99 -14.32
CA PRO A 280 -8.31 -0.01 -13.51
C PRO A 280 -8.02 1.25 -14.33
N VAL A 281 -8.09 2.41 -13.70
CA VAL A 281 -7.51 3.63 -14.24
C VAL A 281 -5.99 3.52 -14.06
N VAL A 282 -5.24 3.87 -15.09
CA VAL A 282 -3.77 3.80 -15.09
C VAL A 282 -3.19 5.16 -15.47
N PRO A 283 -1.97 5.49 -15.00
CA PRO A 283 -1.34 6.76 -15.30
C PRO A 283 -1.11 6.96 -16.79
N SER A 284 -1.22 8.20 -17.24
CA SER A 284 -0.87 8.61 -18.59
C SER A 284 0.65 8.53 -18.82
N LYS A 285 1.07 8.53 -20.08
CA LYS A 285 2.51 8.60 -20.41
C LYS A 285 3.16 9.89 -19.90
N ALA A 286 2.42 10.99 -19.90
CA ALA A 286 2.88 12.27 -19.37
C ALA A 286 3.12 12.19 -17.86
N GLU A 287 2.15 11.66 -17.11
CA GLU A 287 2.29 11.46 -15.66
C GLU A 287 3.48 10.55 -15.31
N ILE A 288 3.68 9.45 -16.07
CA ILE A 288 4.83 8.54 -15.85
C ILE A 288 6.16 9.24 -16.12
N ALA A 289 6.20 10.16 -17.07
CA ALA A 289 7.41 10.93 -17.38
C ALA A 289 7.76 11.91 -16.25
N GLU A 290 6.77 12.54 -15.65
CA GLU A 290 6.91 13.47 -14.52
C GLU A 290 7.11 12.75 -13.17
N ASN A 291 6.33 11.67 -12.96
CA ASN A 291 6.35 10.85 -11.75
C ASN A 291 6.58 9.37 -12.08
N SER A 292 7.83 8.95 -12.11
CA SER A 292 8.19 7.56 -12.43
C SER A 292 7.65 6.52 -11.43
N ALA A 293 7.31 6.93 -10.20
CA ALA A 293 6.69 6.07 -9.18
C ALA A 293 5.28 5.64 -9.58
N ALA A 294 4.57 6.44 -10.38
CA ALA A 294 3.23 6.13 -10.87
C ALA A 294 3.17 4.96 -11.87
N ARG A 295 4.31 4.57 -12.47
CA ARG A 295 4.35 3.63 -13.61
C ARG A 295 3.52 2.36 -13.43
N SER A 296 3.49 1.79 -12.25
CA SER A 296 2.80 0.51 -11.95
C SER A 296 1.44 0.70 -11.33
N ALA A 297 1.03 1.96 -11.10
CA ALA A 297 -0.19 2.28 -10.38
C ALA A 297 -1.44 1.81 -11.14
N LYS A 298 -2.40 1.31 -10.38
CA LYS A 298 -3.73 0.91 -10.86
C LYS A 298 -4.76 1.38 -9.85
N PHE A 299 -5.62 2.28 -10.26
CA PHE A 299 -6.70 2.79 -9.42
C PHE A 299 -8.01 2.08 -9.73
N ARG A 300 -8.67 1.60 -8.67
CA ARG A 300 -10.00 0.97 -8.73
C ARG A 300 -10.95 1.61 -7.73
N VAL A 301 -12.22 1.67 -8.10
CA VAL A 301 -13.26 2.28 -7.26
C VAL A 301 -14.47 1.37 -7.17
N LEU A 302 -14.94 1.14 -5.95
CA LEU A 302 -16.18 0.48 -5.58
C LEU A 302 -17.13 1.51 -4.93
N GLU A 303 -18.39 1.42 -5.24
CA GLU A 303 -19.44 2.26 -4.67
C GLU A 303 -20.50 1.40 -3.98
N ARG A 304 -20.97 1.83 -2.82
CA ARG A 304 -22.19 1.28 -2.23
C ARG A 304 -23.40 1.96 -2.85
N VAL A 305 -24.31 1.18 -3.42
CA VAL A 305 -25.56 1.65 -4.02
C VAL A 305 -26.75 1.17 -3.20
N SER A 306 -27.94 1.72 -3.44
CA SER A 306 -29.19 1.18 -2.86
C SER A 306 -29.36 -0.26 -3.32
N ALA A 307 -29.75 -1.14 -2.39
CA ALA A 307 -30.14 -2.51 -2.70
C ALA A 307 -31.56 -2.56 -3.27
#